data_8add8286dd94ad8f46df3dc97ef0500f
#
_entry.id   8add8286dd94ad8f46df3dc97ef0500f
#
_cell.length_a   1.000
_cell.length_b   1.000
_cell.length_c   1.000
_cell.angle_alpha   90.00
_cell.angle_beta   90.00
_cell.angle_gamma   90.00
#
_symmetry.space_group_name_H-M   'P 1'
#
loop_
_entity.id
_entity.type
_entity.pdbx_description
1 polymer ?
#
loop_
_entity_poly.entity_id
_entity_poly.type
_entity_poly.pdbx_seq_one_letter_code
_entity_poly.pdbx_strand_id
1 'polypeptide(L)'
;RDGRDCVASLKKMPWWRKNVMYSMLNWRYSIRMGSIAAKVYKNQFIEVRYENIIRQPENELRKICNFLNEPFEPEMITFHLSAEKNIPEYKKEWHYKTYKPLSEEFIGKGKEQLSENELKTLEWSAGRELSLWNYSVDKTHTTPSVKYFKEWVKFYANVFAERAIDRLIDIFYYHPIAYKKNN
;
A
#
# COMPACT_ATOMS: atom_id res chain seq x y z
N ARG A 1 -5.80 2.26 0.64
CA ARG A 1 -6.08 2.28 2.07
C ARG A 1 -5.38 3.45 2.74
N ASP A 2 -5.98 4.03 3.79
CA ASP A 2 -5.37 5.09 4.60
C ASP A 2 -3.96 4.71 5.06
N GLY A 3 -2.98 5.58 4.79
CA GLY A 3 -1.59 5.34 5.14
C GLY A 3 -1.35 5.17 6.64
N ARG A 4 -2.13 5.84 7.47
CA ARG A 4 -2.06 5.72 8.94
C ARG A 4 -2.49 4.32 9.40
N ASP A 5 -3.52 3.75 8.79
CA ASP A 5 -3.95 2.37 9.05
C ASP A 5 -2.91 1.35 8.57
N CYS A 6 -2.28 1.62 7.42
CA CYS A 6 -1.21 0.78 6.91
C CYS A 6 -0.01 0.76 7.86
N VAL A 7 0.43 1.94 8.30
CA VAL A 7 1.57 2.08 9.23
C VAL A 7 1.27 1.45 10.58
N ALA A 8 0.08 1.68 11.15
CA ALA A 8 -0.33 1.08 12.41
C ALA A 8 -0.38 -0.46 12.33
N SER A 9 -0.83 -0.99 11.20
CA SER A 9 -0.82 -2.43 10.96
C SER A 9 0.59 -2.99 10.87
N LEU A 10 1.49 -2.34 10.12
CA LEU A 10 2.89 -2.75 9.98
C LEU A 10 3.65 -2.69 11.31
N LYS A 11 3.40 -1.67 12.14
CA LYS A 11 4.01 -1.52 13.46
C LYS A 11 3.80 -2.75 14.37
N LYS A 12 2.73 -3.51 14.16
CA LYS A 12 2.40 -4.72 14.93
C LYS A 12 3.05 -5.99 14.38
N MET A 13 3.64 -5.93 13.17
CA MET A 13 4.20 -7.13 12.54
C MET A 13 5.60 -7.42 13.08
N PRO A 14 5.88 -8.62 13.62
CA PRO A 14 7.16 -8.96 14.24
C PRO A 14 8.32 -8.97 13.25
N TRP A 15 8.04 -9.21 11.99
CA TRP A 15 9.01 -9.20 10.89
C TRP A 15 9.28 -7.80 10.30
N TRP A 16 8.43 -6.80 10.61
CA TRP A 16 8.60 -5.44 10.13
C TRP A 16 9.46 -4.62 11.09
N ARG A 17 10.75 -4.55 10.83
CA ARG A 17 11.73 -3.87 11.68
C ARG A 17 11.97 -2.40 11.32
N LYS A 18 11.12 -1.81 10.50
CA LYS A 18 11.25 -0.41 10.09
C LYS A 18 10.44 0.50 11.03
N ASN A 19 10.91 1.73 11.20
CA ASN A 19 10.20 2.71 12.00
C ASN A 19 8.95 3.26 11.29
N VAL A 20 8.12 3.97 12.05
CA VAL A 20 6.86 4.54 11.57
C VAL A 20 7.07 5.50 10.40
N MET A 21 8.11 6.34 10.46
CA MET A 21 8.43 7.30 9.40
C MET A 21 8.79 6.57 8.10
N TYR A 22 9.63 5.56 8.16
CA TYR A 22 9.98 4.76 6.99
C TYR A 22 8.73 4.14 6.36
N SER A 23 7.86 3.54 7.19
CA SER A 23 6.62 2.91 6.74
C SER A 23 5.71 3.91 6.01
N MET A 24 5.60 5.15 6.53
CA MET A 24 4.80 6.18 5.89
C MET A 24 5.42 6.71 4.59
N LEU A 25 6.72 6.91 4.57
CA LEU A 25 7.43 7.32 3.35
C LEU A 25 7.30 6.25 2.26
N ASN A 26 7.34 4.96 2.63
CA ASN A 26 7.11 3.86 1.71
C ASN A 26 5.67 3.88 1.16
N TRP A 27 4.66 4.06 2.02
CA TRP A 27 3.27 4.24 1.58
C TRP A 27 3.12 5.43 0.62
N ARG A 28 3.65 6.59 1.01
CA ARG A 28 3.65 7.80 0.17
C ARG A 28 4.30 7.57 -1.19
N TYR A 29 5.45 6.91 -1.20
CA TYR A 29 6.14 6.56 -2.42
C TYR A 29 5.30 5.65 -3.31
N SER A 30 4.69 4.60 -2.75
CA SER A 30 3.81 3.68 -3.48
C SER A 30 2.61 4.39 -4.08
N ILE A 31 1.95 5.28 -3.34
CA ILE A 31 0.84 6.09 -3.86
C ILE A 31 1.28 6.98 -5.03
N ARG A 32 2.45 7.60 -4.94
CA ARG A 32 2.98 8.43 -6.04
C ARG A 32 3.29 7.59 -7.29
N MET A 33 3.89 6.43 -7.11
CA MET A 33 4.18 5.52 -8.21
C MET A 33 2.89 4.99 -8.84
N GLY A 34 1.89 4.61 -8.05
CA GLY A 34 0.55 4.26 -8.52
C GLY A 34 -0.08 5.37 -9.37
N SER A 35 -0.05 6.62 -8.87
CA SER A 35 -0.58 7.76 -9.61
C SER A 35 0.16 8.06 -10.93
N ILE A 36 1.45 7.76 -11.01
CA ILE A 36 2.22 7.84 -12.26
C ILE A 36 1.81 6.70 -13.18
N ALA A 37 1.73 5.47 -12.67
CA ALA A 37 1.31 4.30 -13.44
C ALA A 37 -0.09 4.49 -14.04
N ALA A 38 -1.04 5.02 -13.27
CA ALA A 38 -2.38 5.33 -13.74
C ALA A 38 -2.41 6.31 -14.92
N LYS A 39 -1.48 7.27 -14.96
CA LYS A 39 -1.35 8.22 -16.08
C LYS A 39 -0.71 7.59 -17.32
N VAL A 40 0.29 6.72 -17.12
CA VAL A 40 1.04 6.08 -18.21
C VAL A 40 0.23 4.93 -18.81
N TYR A 41 -0.37 4.10 -17.98
CA TYR A 41 -1.05 2.86 -18.36
C TYR A 41 -2.57 2.98 -18.28
N LYS A 42 -3.14 4.06 -18.77
CA LYS A 42 -4.55 4.49 -18.61
C LYS A 42 -5.59 3.36 -18.55
N ASN A 43 -5.54 2.42 -19.50
CA ASN A 43 -6.52 1.33 -19.61
C ASN A 43 -6.01 0.00 -19.03
N GLN A 44 -4.81 -0.02 -18.46
CA GLN A 44 -4.17 -1.21 -17.91
C GLN A 44 -3.91 -1.07 -16.40
N PHE A 45 -4.47 -0.02 -15.78
CA PHE A 45 -4.27 0.28 -14.37
C PHE A 45 -5.57 0.75 -13.73
N ILE A 46 -5.95 0.13 -12.64
CA ILE A 46 -7.09 0.51 -11.82
C ILE A 46 -6.65 0.77 -10.38
N GLU A 47 -7.08 1.87 -9.80
CA GLU A 47 -6.87 2.18 -8.40
C GLU A 47 -8.16 1.93 -7.62
N VAL A 48 -8.04 1.18 -6.52
CA VAL A 48 -9.19 0.79 -5.69
C VAL A 48 -8.93 1.19 -4.25
N ARG A 49 -9.90 1.84 -3.62
CA ARG A 49 -9.84 2.14 -2.18
C ARG A 49 -10.26 0.93 -1.37
N TYR A 50 -9.44 0.54 -0.41
CA TYR A 50 -9.76 -0.53 0.54
C TYR A 50 -11.09 -0.27 1.26
N GLU A 51 -11.30 0.97 1.70
CA GLU A 51 -12.50 1.39 2.42
C GLU A 51 -13.77 1.22 1.57
N ASN A 52 -13.67 1.42 0.25
CA ASN A 52 -14.79 1.20 -0.66
C ASN A 52 -15.10 -0.30 -0.81
N ILE A 53 -14.06 -1.14 -0.93
CA ILE A 53 -14.26 -2.60 -0.98
C ILE A 53 -14.99 -3.09 0.29
N ILE A 54 -14.65 -2.53 1.44
CA ILE A 54 -15.29 -2.91 2.70
C ILE A 54 -16.75 -2.47 2.75
N ARG A 55 -17.05 -1.23 2.33
CA ARG A 55 -18.39 -0.65 2.44
C ARG A 55 -19.34 -1.05 1.33
N GLN A 56 -18.80 -1.29 0.13
CA GLN A 56 -19.56 -1.58 -1.07
C GLN A 56 -18.88 -2.71 -1.87
N PRO A 57 -18.72 -3.89 -1.28
CA PRO A 57 -17.89 -4.96 -1.84
C PRO A 57 -18.35 -5.38 -3.24
N GLU A 58 -19.63 -5.58 -3.44
CA GLU A 58 -20.17 -5.99 -4.75
C GLU A 58 -19.87 -4.95 -5.83
N ASN A 59 -20.14 -3.69 -5.56
CA ASN A 59 -19.91 -2.62 -6.53
C ASN A 59 -18.44 -2.49 -6.92
N GLU A 60 -17.54 -2.55 -5.95
CA GLU A 60 -16.11 -2.42 -6.23
C GLU A 60 -15.55 -3.69 -6.91
N LEU A 61 -15.99 -4.88 -6.52
CA LEU A 61 -15.58 -6.12 -7.17
C LEU A 61 -16.09 -6.19 -8.61
N ARG A 62 -17.33 -5.78 -8.88
CA ARG A 62 -17.83 -5.69 -10.26
C ARG A 62 -17.02 -4.74 -11.14
N LYS A 63 -16.57 -3.58 -10.60
CA LYS A 63 -15.65 -2.67 -11.31
C LYS A 63 -14.32 -3.35 -11.64
N ILE A 64 -13.75 -4.09 -10.68
CA ILE A 64 -12.50 -4.82 -10.88
C ILE A 64 -12.69 -5.92 -11.93
N CYS A 65 -13.74 -6.71 -11.82
CA CYS A 65 -14.04 -7.78 -12.77
C CYS A 65 -14.25 -7.22 -14.19
N ASN A 66 -15.01 -6.14 -14.34
CA ASN A 66 -15.19 -5.46 -15.62
C ASN A 66 -13.86 -4.95 -16.21
N PHE A 67 -12.98 -4.40 -15.35
CA PHE A 67 -11.65 -3.97 -15.77
C PHE A 67 -10.78 -5.13 -16.26
N LEU A 68 -10.89 -6.29 -15.62
CA LEU A 68 -10.17 -7.51 -15.99
C LEU A 68 -10.83 -8.28 -17.14
N ASN A 69 -12.02 -7.88 -17.58
CA ASN A 69 -12.88 -8.60 -18.51
C ASN A 69 -13.21 -10.03 -18.00
N GLU A 70 -13.48 -10.15 -16.70
CA GLU A 70 -13.85 -11.39 -16.03
C GLU A 70 -15.26 -11.28 -15.44
N PRO A 71 -16.02 -12.37 -15.32
CA PRO A 71 -17.31 -12.36 -14.67
C PRO A 71 -17.19 -12.11 -13.16
N PHE A 72 -18.17 -11.41 -12.60
CA PHE A 72 -18.29 -11.30 -11.15
C PHE A 72 -19.01 -12.53 -10.60
N GLU A 73 -18.41 -13.16 -9.59
CA GLU A 73 -18.98 -14.29 -8.87
C GLU A 73 -19.33 -13.87 -7.42
N PRO A 74 -20.58 -14.12 -6.94
CA PRO A 74 -21.00 -13.72 -5.60
C PRO A 74 -20.13 -14.28 -4.49
N GLU A 75 -19.51 -15.44 -4.69
CA GLU A 75 -18.59 -16.10 -3.78
C GLU A 75 -17.33 -15.26 -3.47
N MET A 76 -16.99 -14.30 -4.33
CA MET A 76 -15.89 -13.36 -4.10
C MET A 76 -16.11 -12.53 -2.83
N ILE A 77 -17.38 -12.27 -2.43
CA ILE A 77 -17.71 -11.53 -1.21
C ILE A 77 -17.58 -12.44 0.02
N THR A 78 -17.86 -13.72 -0.14
CA THR A 78 -17.82 -14.72 0.94
C THR A 78 -16.51 -15.50 1.00
N PHE A 79 -15.44 -14.94 0.45
CA PHE A 79 -14.09 -15.53 0.36
C PHE A 79 -13.59 -16.11 1.69
N HIS A 80 -13.99 -15.54 2.82
CA HIS A 80 -13.59 -15.97 4.16
C HIS A 80 -14.03 -17.41 4.49
N LEU A 81 -15.08 -17.93 3.83
CA LEU A 81 -15.55 -19.29 4.04
C LEU A 81 -14.57 -20.35 3.48
N SER A 82 -13.77 -19.97 2.48
CA SER A 82 -12.76 -20.84 1.86
C SER A 82 -11.31 -20.46 2.19
N ALA A 83 -11.09 -19.26 2.71
CA ALA A 83 -9.77 -18.68 2.90
C ALA A 83 -8.87 -19.52 3.82
N GLU A 84 -9.43 -20.14 4.86
CA GLU A 84 -8.66 -20.93 5.81
C GLU A 84 -7.93 -22.11 5.16
N LYS A 85 -8.53 -22.71 4.15
CA LYS A 85 -7.94 -23.85 3.43
C LYS A 85 -6.75 -23.44 2.55
N ASN A 86 -6.70 -22.17 2.16
CA ASN A 86 -5.73 -21.66 1.20
C ASN A 86 -4.51 -20.98 1.86
N ILE A 87 -4.52 -20.81 3.19
CA ILE A 87 -3.43 -20.15 3.90
C ILE A 87 -2.59 -21.18 4.66
N PRO A 88 -1.27 -21.21 4.40
CA PRO A 88 -0.35 -22.11 5.13
C PRO A 88 -0.41 -21.87 6.64
N GLU A 89 -0.31 -22.96 7.43
CA GLU A 89 -0.44 -22.95 8.90
C GLU A 89 0.44 -21.87 9.56
N TYR A 90 1.73 -21.78 9.15
CA TYR A 90 2.70 -20.82 9.70
C TYR A 90 2.36 -19.35 9.43
N LYS A 91 1.40 -19.07 8.56
CA LYS A 91 0.93 -17.70 8.25
C LYS A 91 -0.40 -17.36 8.91
N LYS A 92 -1.12 -18.34 9.46
CA LYS A 92 -2.47 -18.14 10.01
C LYS A 92 -2.53 -17.07 11.09
N GLU A 93 -1.55 -17.01 11.98
CA GLU A 93 -1.48 -16.03 13.05
C GLU A 93 -1.55 -14.58 12.54
N TRP A 94 -0.83 -14.30 11.43
CA TRP A 94 -0.76 -12.94 10.88
C TRP A 94 -1.89 -12.63 9.90
N HIS A 95 -2.50 -13.65 9.34
CA HIS A 95 -3.58 -13.54 8.36
C HIS A 95 -4.97 -13.82 8.96
N TYR A 96 -5.12 -13.80 10.30
CA TYR A 96 -6.39 -14.13 10.94
C TYR A 96 -7.58 -13.27 10.47
N LYS A 97 -7.32 -12.06 9.97
CA LYS A 97 -8.35 -11.19 9.39
C LYS A 97 -8.91 -11.70 8.06
N THR A 98 -8.15 -12.50 7.33
CA THR A 98 -8.57 -13.08 6.03
C THR A 98 -9.63 -14.17 6.20
N TYR A 99 -9.79 -14.73 7.40
CA TYR A 99 -10.85 -15.71 7.70
C TYR A 99 -12.14 -15.06 8.20
N LYS A 100 -12.15 -13.76 8.34
CA LYS A 100 -13.32 -13.02 8.83
C LYS A 100 -14.05 -12.37 7.67
N PRO A 101 -15.38 -12.20 7.79
CA PRO A 101 -16.13 -11.35 6.88
C PRO A 101 -15.52 -9.95 6.78
N LEU A 102 -15.82 -9.25 5.71
CA LEU A 102 -15.47 -7.85 5.56
C LEU A 102 -16.07 -7.05 6.74
N SER A 103 -15.27 -6.19 7.36
CA SER A 103 -15.68 -5.41 8.53
C SER A 103 -15.06 -4.02 8.51
N GLU A 104 -15.86 -3.00 8.82
CA GLU A 104 -15.41 -1.63 8.96
C GLU A 104 -14.57 -1.38 10.23
N GLU A 105 -14.55 -2.32 11.16
CA GLU A 105 -13.82 -2.18 12.44
C GLU A 105 -12.33 -1.87 12.28
N PHE A 106 -11.77 -2.17 11.10
CA PHE A 106 -10.35 -1.94 10.78
C PHE A 106 -10.09 -0.64 10.01
N ILE A 107 -11.14 0.14 9.74
CA ILE A 107 -11.04 1.44 9.08
C ILE A 107 -10.81 2.52 10.14
N GLY A 108 -9.82 3.38 9.92
CA GLY A 108 -9.51 4.50 10.81
C GLY A 108 -8.75 4.14 12.08
N LYS A 109 -8.42 2.87 12.29
CA LYS A 109 -7.69 2.40 13.50
C LYS A 109 -6.28 2.98 13.64
N GLY A 110 -5.70 3.49 12.55
CA GLY A 110 -4.42 4.17 12.61
C GLY A 110 -4.41 5.35 13.58
N LYS A 111 -5.50 6.11 13.64
CA LYS A 111 -5.62 7.27 14.54
C LYS A 111 -5.67 6.87 16.02
N GLU A 112 -6.18 5.68 16.33
CA GLU A 112 -6.28 5.18 17.71
C GLU A 112 -4.98 4.47 18.17
N GLN A 113 -4.22 3.89 17.24
CA GLN A 113 -3.08 3.01 17.53
C GLN A 113 -1.72 3.68 17.41
N LEU A 114 -1.67 4.85 16.82
CA LEU A 114 -0.48 5.68 16.71
C LEU A 114 -0.50 6.75 17.78
N SER A 115 0.66 7.08 18.33
CA SER A 115 0.78 8.21 19.24
C SER A 115 0.53 9.53 18.51
N GLU A 116 0.17 10.57 19.24
CA GLU A 116 -0.04 11.91 18.69
C GLU A 116 1.16 12.42 17.88
N ASN A 117 2.38 12.20 18.39
CA ASN A 117 3.62 12.59 17.69
C ASN A 117 3.82 11.79 16.40
N GLU A 118 3.49 10.50 16.39
CA GLU A 118 3.52 9.69 15.18
C GLU A 118 2.50 10.21 14.16
N LEU A 119 1.26 10.46 14.56
CA LEU A 119 0.22 11.00 13.68
C LEU A 119 0.62 12.34 13.08
N LYS A 120 1.07 13.30 13.90
CA LYS A 120 1.56 14.60 13.44
C LYS A 120 2.67 14.44 12.39
N THR A 121 3.62 13.56 12.66
CA THR A 121 4.73 13.28 11.74
C THR A 121 4.25 12.67 10.43
N LEU A 122 3.32 11.72 10.49
CA LEU A 122 2.78 11.04 9.31
C LEU A 122 1.98 12.01 8.44
N GLU A 123 1.11 12.79 9.05
CA GLU A 123 0.28 13.77 8.34
C GLU A 123 1.12 14.91 7.75
N TRP A 124 2.17 15.34 8.44
CA TRP A 124 3.13 16.26 7.86
C TRP A 124 3.85 15.67 6.64
N SER A 125 4.33 14.43 6.73
CA SER A 125 5.14 13.81 5.67
C SER A 125 4.33 13.41 4.45
N ALA A 126 3.06 13.03 4.59
CA ALA A 126 2.21 12.49 3.55
C ALA A 126 0.82 13.16 3.45
N GLY A 127 0.63 14.31 4.08
CA GLY A 127 -0.67 14.98 4.12
C GLY A 127 -1.23 15.32 2.74
N ARG A 128 -0.35 15.65 1.78
CA ARG A 128 -0.78 15.87 0.40
C ARG A 128 -1.37 14.61 -0.21
N GLU A 129 -0.70 13.48 -0.09
CA GLU A 129 -1.13 12.21 -0.64
C GLU A 129 -2.39 11.69 0.08
N LEU A 130 -2.48 11.88 1.40
CA LEU A 130 -3.70 11.60 2.16
C LEU A 130 -4.88 12.42 1.65
N SER A 131 -4.70 13.73 1.47
CA SER A 131 -5.75 14.63 0.96
C SER A 131 -6.17 14.30 -0.46
N LEU A 132 -5.25 13.93 -1.36
CA LEU A 132 -5.56 13.52 -2.73
C LEU A 132 -6.49 12.30 -2.77
N TRP A 133 -6.43 11.44 -1.77
CA TRP A 133 -7.28 10.28 -1.60
C TRP A 133 -8.47 10.51 -0.66
N ASN A 134 -8.80 11.78 -0.37
CA ASN A 134 -9.93 12.19 0.48
C ASN A 134 -9.85 11.63 1.91
N TYR A 135 -8.64 11.48 2.46
CA TYR A 135 -8.45 11.25 3.88
C TYR A 135 -8.32 12.57 4.62
N SER A 136 -9.02 12.72 5.74
CA SER A 136 -8.92 13.92 6.58
C SER A 136 -7.52 14.07 7.14
N VAL A 137 -6.94 15.27 7.05
CA VAL A 137 -5.63 15.63 7.60
C VAL A 137 -5.79 16.82 8.51
N ASP A 138 -5.18 16.77 9.68
CA ASP A 138 -5.11 17.93 10.57
C ASP A 138 -4.02 18.88 10.07
N LYS A 139 -4.43 20.06 9.61
CA LYS A 139 -3.55 21.07 9.03
C LYS A 139 -2.75 21.89 10.07
N THR A 140 -3.00 21.66 11.36
CA THR A 140 -2.36 22.42 12.46
C THR A 140 -0.94 21.95 12.77
N HIS A 141 -0.43 20.97 12.04
CA HIS A 141 0.85 20.35 12.35
C HIS A 141 2.04 21.19 11.90
N THR A 142 2.84 21.55 12.89
CA THR A 142 4.12 22.26 12.75
C THR A 142 5.22 21.38 12.16
N THR A 143 6.27 22.02 11.63
CA THR A 143 7.46 21.40 11.02
C THR A 143 8.03 20.24 11.86
N PRO A 144 8.47 19.16 11.22
CA PRO A 144 9.01 18.00 11.90
C PRO A 144 10.36 18.30 12.53
N SER A 145 10.73 17.51 13.54
CA SER A 145 12.03 17.56 14.16
C SER A 145 13.16 17.16 13.18
N VAL A 146 14.37 17.62 13.46
CA VAL A 146 15.60 17.24 12.72
C VAL A 146 15.75 15.72 12.56
N LYS A 147 15.27 14.93 13.55
CA LYS A 147 15.25 13.46 13.49
C LYS A 147 14.50 12.94 12.26
N TYR A 148 13.34 13.51 11.95
CA TYR A 148 12.51 13.09 10.81
C TYR A 148 13.13 13.50 9.48
N PHE A 149 13.80 14.64 9.42
CA PHE A 149 14.54 15.02 8.22
C PHE A 149 15.66 14.03 7.89
N LYS A 150 16.42 13.56 8.89
CA LYS A 150 17.43 12.52 8.71
C LYS A 150 16.84 11.21 8.19
N GLU A 151 15.71 10.77 8.73
CA GLU A 151 15.02 9.57 8.25
C GLU A 151 14.47 9.73 6.83
N TRP A 152 14.00 10.92 6.49
CA TRP A 152 13.58 11.25 5.13
C TRP A 152 14.74 11.16 4.14
N VAL A 153 15.87 11.78 4.44
CA VAL A 153 17.09 11.71 3.60
C VAL A 153 17.53 10.26 3.43
N LYS A 154 17.60 9.50 4.52
CA LYS A 154 17.99 8.09 4.51
C LYS A 154 17.05 7.23 3.65
N PHE A 155 15.75 7.45 3.75
CA PHE A 155 14.76 6.73 2.94
C PHE A 155 15.01 6.96 1.44
N TYR A 156 15.12 8.22 1.01
CA TYR A 156 15.31 8.52 -0.41
C TYR A 156 16.70 8.13 -0.92
N ALA A 157 17.72 8.17 -0.10
CA ALA A 157 19.03 7.64 -0.44
C ALA A 157 18.97 6.12 -0.70
N ASN A 158 18.25 5.36 0.13
CA ASN A 158 18.06 3.93 -0.06
C ASN A 158 17.25 3.64 -1.34
N VAL A 159 16.14 4.34 -1.57
CA VAL A 159 15.32 4.19 -2.79
C VAL A 159 16.17 4.50 -4.04
N PHE A 160 17.02 5.50 -3.98
CA PHE A 160 17.92 5.82 -5.09
C PHE A 160 18.98 4.74 -5.32
N ALA A 161 19.57 4.23 -4.25
CA ALA A 161 20.56 3.15 -4.32
C ALA A 161 19.93 1.85 -4.87
N GLU A 162 18.75 1.45 -4.40
CA GLU A 162 18.01 0.28 -4.91
C GLU A 162 17.76 0.43 -6.42
N ARG A 163 17.27 1.57 -6.88
CA ARG A 163 17.06 1.82 -8.31
C ARG A 163 18.33 1.82 -9.15
N ALA A 164 19.44 2.30 -8.59
CA ALA A 164 20.72 2.24 -9.28
C ALA A 164 21.20 0.79 -9.41
N ILE A 165 21.02 -0.03 -8.36
CA ILE A 165 21.33 -1.46 -8.38
C ILE A 165 20.44 -2.19 -9.38
N ASP A 166 19.12 -1.96 -9.39
CA ASP A 166 18.19 -2.57 -10.32
C ASP A 166 18.59 -2.24 -11.79
N ARG A 167 18.94 -1.00 -12.07
CA ARG A 167 19.45 -0.61 -13.40
C ARG A 167 20.75 -1.33 -13.76
N LEU A 168 21.66 -1.51 -12.83
CA LEU A 168 22.89 -2.27 -13.07
C LEU A 168 22.57 -3.74 -13.31
N ILE A 169 21.66 -4.34 -12.56
CA ILE A 169 21.18 -5.70 -12.78
C ILE A 169 20.56 -5.82 -14.18
N ASP A 170 19.69 -4.90 -14.55
CA ASP A 170 19.07 -4.88 -15.88
C ASP A 170 20.14 -4.79 -17.00
N ILE A 171 21.16 -3.96 -16.83
CA ILE A 171 22.25 -3.82 -17.79
C ILE A 171 23.09 -5.10 -17.88
N PHE A 172 23.42 -5.73 -16.75
CA PHE A 172 24.35 -6.86 -16.71
C PHE A 172 23.67 -8.23 -16.90
N TYR A 173 22.40 -8.39 -16.50
CA TYR A 173 21.70 -9.68 -16.53
C TYR A 173 20.54 -9.74 -17.52
N TYR A 174 19.88 -8.61 -17.80
CA TYR A 174 18.72 -8.52 -18.68
C TYR A 174 18.98 -7.71 -19.93
N HIS A 175 20.24 -7.33 -20.21
CA HIS A 175 20.56 -6.77 -21.52
C HIS A 175 20.15 -7.81 -22.57
N PRO A 176 19.24 -7.51 -23.49
CA PRO A 176 18.57 -8.51 -24.28
C PRO A 176 19.62 -9.34 -25.03
N ILE A 177 19.66 -10.62 -24.73
CA ILE A 177 19.98 -11.59 -25.75
C ILE A 177 19.02 -11.20 -26.85
N ALA A 178 19.53 -10.52 -27.85
CA ALA A 178 18.77 -10.01 -28.96
C ALA A 178 17.85 -11.13 -29.43
N TYR A 179 16.56 -10.90 -29.29
CA TYR A 179 15.54 -11.77 -29.86
C TYR A 179 15.81 -11.71 -31.38
N LYS A 180 16.67 -12.61 -31.87
CA LYS A 180 16.81 -12.83 -33.28
C LYS A 180 15.45 -13.29 -33.74
N LYS A 181 14.69 -12.39 -34.35
CA LYS A 181 13.61 -12.75 -35.26
C LYS A 181 14.23 -13.67 -36.29
N ASN A 182 14.05 -14.96 -36.15
CA ASN A 182 14.20 -15.87 -37.27
C ASN A 182 13.03 -15.55 -38.20
N ASN A 183 13.36 -14.95 -39.33
CA ASN A 183 12.50 -14.86 -40.50
C ASN A 183 12.16 -16.26 -41.02
#